data_dee119d53d313cf4175088804cf7308d
#
_entry.id   dee119d53d313cf4175088804cf7308d
#
_cell.length_a   1.000
_cell.length_b   1.000
_cell.length_c   1.000
_cell.angle_alpha   90.00
_cell.angle_beta   90.00
_cell.angle_gamma   90.00
#
_symmetry.space_group_name_H-M   'P 1'
#
loop_
_entity.id
_entity.type
_entity.pdbx_description
1 polymer ?
#
loop_
_entity_poly.entity_id
_entity_poly.type
_entity_poly.pdbx_seq_one_letter_code
_entity_poly.pdbx_strand_id
1 'polypeptide(L)'
;MSQHQTDITEPLVKNLLEDKNLAFVATLMKDGSPQITPTWIDIQGNEILINTAIGRVKQKNVTRDPRIGVSIADRNNPYHMVTLRGEVIDQITGELADSHIDKMAKKYLNKDKYPFRAPGEKRVILKVKPTRVAYI
;
A
#
# COMPACT_ATOMS: atom_id res chain seq x y z
N MET A 1 1.81 16.71 18.75
CA MET A 1 2.97 16.00 18.16
C MET A 1 3.39 16.68 16.88
N SER A 2 4.67 16.78 16.67
CA SER A 2 5.23 17.38 15.46
C SER A 2 5.38 16.33 14.37
N GLN A 3 5.03 16.69 13.14
CA GLN A 3 5.31 15.87 11.97
C GLN A 3 6.65 16.29 11.37
N HIS A 4 7.47 15.32 11.01
CA HIS A 4 8.76 15.54 10.37
C HIS A 4 8.68 15.06 8.93
N GLN A 5 8.95 15.97 7.99
CA GLN A 5 9.03 15.63 6.57
C GLN A 5 10.28 14.79 6.31
N THR A 6 10.13 13.77 5.46
CA THR A 6 11.19 12.84 5.15
C THR A 6 10.88 12.13 3.83
N ASP A 7 11.51 11.01 3.57
CA ASP A 7 11.21 10.12 2.47
C ASP A 7 11.19 8.66 2.95
N ILE A 8 10.80 7.74 2.07
CA ILE A 8 10.64 6.33 2.45
C ILE A 8 11.97 5.58 2.60
N THR A 9 13.10 6.20 2.26
CA THR A 9 14.42 5.59 2.46
C THR A 9 14.97 5.86 3.87
N GLU A 10 14.35 6.79 4.61
CA GLU A 10 14.72 7.06 5.99
C GLU A 10 14.47 5.79 6.83
N PRO A 11 15.45 5.33 7.65
CA PRO A 11 15.35 4.02 8.33
C PRO A 11 14.10 3.81 9.17
N LEU A 12 13.63 4.81 9.90
CA LEU A 12 12.42 4.69 10.72
C LEU A 12 11.18 4.44 9.86
N VAL A 13 11.08 5.14 8.74
CA VAL A 13 9.98 5.00 7.78
C VAL A 13 10.08 3.63 7.09
N LYS A 14 11.25 3.30 6.59
CA LYS A 14 11.49 2.05 5.89
C LYS A 14 11.15 0.84 6.77
N ASN A 15 11.55 0.88 8.03
CA ASN A 15 11.27 -0.20 8.98
C ASN A 15 9.77 -0.40 9.20
N LEU A 16 9.00 0.67 9.29
CA LEU A 16 7.54 0.58 9.40
C LEU A 16 6.91 -0.07 8.17
N LEU A 17 7.40 0.27 6.99
CA LEU A 17 6.90 -0.27 5.73
C LEU A 17 7.31 -1.73 5.51
N GLU A 18 8.48 -2.13 5.97
CA GLU A 18 8.99 -3.49 5.82
C GLU A 18 8.39 -4.46 6.82
N ASP A 19 8.05 -4.00 8.03
CA ASP A 19 7.41 -4.84 9.03
C ASP A 19 5.93 -5.08 8.67
N LYS A 20 5.32 -6.08 9.29
CA LYS A 20 3.95 -6.50 9.00
C LYS A 20 2.89 -5.61 9.66
N ASN A 21 3.01 -4.31 9.42
CA ASN A 21 2.01 -3.33 9.83
C ASN A 21 0.96 -3.16 8.75
N LEU A 22 -0.31 -3.02 9.15
CA LEU A 22 -1.36 -2.72 8.19
C LEU A 22 -1.24 -1.27 7.72
N ALA A 23 -1.45 -1.06 6.44
CA ALA A 23 -1.52 0.27 5.85
C ALA A 23 -2.97 0.65 5.60
N PHE A 24 -3.36 1.82 6.07
CA PHE A 24 -4.68 2.38 5.75
C PHE A 24 -4.54 3.23 4.51
N VAL A 25 -5.21 2.81 3.45
CA VAL A 25 -5.05 3.39 2.11
C VAL A 25 -6.32 4.12 1.72
N ALA A 26 -6.17 5.41 1.39
CA ALA A 26 -7.26 6.28 0.94
C ALA A 26 -7.13 6.52 -0.56
N THR A 27 -8.24 6.32 -1.25
CA THR A 27 -8.39 6.65 -2.67
C THR A 27 -9.67 7.48 -2.84
N LEU A 28 -9.84 8.10 -4.01
CA LEU A 28 -10.94 9.03 -4.22
C LEU A 28 -12.03 8.38 -5.08
N MET A 29 -13.25 8.41 -4.53
CA MET A 29 -14.45 8.03 -5.28
C MET A 29 -14.72 9.04 -6.40
N LYS A 30 -15.63 8.71 -7.29
CA LYS A 30 -15.98 9.55 -8.45
C LYS A 30 -16.44 10.95 -8.03
N ASP A 31 -17.12 11.07 -6.90
CA ASP A 31 -17.60 12.36 -6.37
C ASP A 31 -16.55 13.10 -5.53
N GLY A 32 -15.31 12.55 -5.45
CA GLY A 32 -14.23 13.14 -4.67
C GLY A 32 -14.19 12.72 -3.21
N SER A 33 -15.17 11.95 -2.73
CA SER A 33 -15.15 11.47 -1.35
C SER A 33 -14.06 10.40 -1.16
N PRO A 34 -13.40 10.35 0.02
CA PRO A 34 -12.38 9.35 0.26
C PRO A 34 -12.96 7.98 0.63
N GLN A 35 -12.35 6.94 0.11
CA GLN A 35 -12.63 5.55 0.49
C GLN A 35 -11.35 5.01 1.14
N ILE A 36 -11.45 4.50 2.36
CA ILE A 36 -10.28 4.08 3.15
C ILE A 36 -10.43 2.62 3.55
N THR A 37 -9.40 1.82 3.28
CA THR A 37 -9.36 0.41 3.69
C THR A 37 -7.98 0.03 4.22
N PRO A 38 -7.89 -0.86 5.23
CA PRO A 38 -6.61 -1.44 5.63
C PRO A 38 -6.17 -2.47 4.60
N THR A 39 -4.86 -2.53 4.35
CA THR A 39 -4.30 -3.48 3.41
C THR A 39 -2.84 -3.80 3.77
N TRP A 40 -2.29 -4.78 3.09
CA TRP A 40 -0.87 -5.10 3.13
C TRP A 40 -0.10 -4.11 2.27
N ILE A 41 1.16 -3.86 2.61
CA ILE A 41 1.98 -2.91 1.90
C ILE A 41 3.40 -3.45 1.71
N ASP A 42 4.03 -3.07 0.60
CA ASP A 42 5.40 -3.43 0.28
C ASP A 42 6.16 -2.17 -0.14
N ILE A 43 7.47 -2.26 -0.07
CA ILE A 43 8.37 -1.19 -0.49
C ILE A 43 9.39 -1.76 -1.48
N GLN A 44 9.66 -1.02 -2.53
CA GLN A 44 10.68 -1.36 -3.53
C GLN A 44 11.44 -0.09 -3.90
N GLY A 45 12.65 0.06 -3.35
CA GLY A 45 13.42 1.28 -3.57
C GLY A 45 12.69 2.50 -3.03
N ASN A 46 12.39 3.45 -3.90
CA ASN A 46 11.70 4.69 -3.55
C ASN A 46 10.18 4.60 -3.77
N GLU A 47 9.67 3.42 -4.05
CA GLU A 47 8.27 3.23 -4.42
C GLU A 47 7.58 2.29 -3.46
N ILE A 48 6.27 2.44 -3.37
CA ILE A 48 5.41 1.60 -2.56
C ILE A 48 4.61 0.72 -3.49
N LEU A 49 4.45 -0.54 -3.12
CA LEU A 49 3.66 -1.50 -3.87
C LEU A 49 2.47 -1.95 -3.05
N ILE A 50 1.28 -1.84 -3.63
CA ILE A 50 0.03 -2.30 -3.03
C ILE A 50 -0.60 -3.31 -3.97
N ASN A 51 -0.84 -4.52 -3.48
CA ASN A 51 -1.47 -5.56 -4.27
C ASN A 51 -2.96 -5.59 -4.00
N THR A 52 -3.74 -5.54 -5.06
CA THR A 52 -5.21 -5.64 -4.99
C THR A 52 -5.71 -6.45 -6.19
N ALA A 53 -6.97 -6.35 -6.52
CA ALA A 53 -7.54 -7.07 -7.65
C ALA A 53 -8.25 -6.10 -8.59
N ILE A 54 -8.19 -6.40 -9.88
CA ILE A 54 -8.92 -5.66 -10.92
C ILE A 54 -10.42 -5.68 -10.58
N GLY A 55 -11.05 -4.53 -10.66
CA GLY A 55 -12.47 -4.37 -10.40
C GLY A 55 -12.83 -3.98 -8.97
N ARG A 56 -11.90 -4.08 -8.03
CA ARG A 56 -12.14 -3.57 -6.67
C ARG A 56 -12.19 -2.06 -6.66
N VAL A 57 -12.88 -1.50 -5.67
CA VAL A 57 -13.11 -0.05 -5.57
C VAL A 57 -11.80 0.73 -5.61
N LYS A 58 -10.82 0.32 -4.83
CA LYS A 58 -9.50 0.94 -4.79
C LYS A 58 -8.84 1.00 -6.17
N GLN A 59 -8.88 -0.09 -6.90
CA GLN A 59 -8.28 -0.19 -8.23
C GLN A 59 -9.01 0.71 -9.23
N LYS A 60 -10.33 0.71 -9.22
CA LYS A 60 -11.12 1.59 -10.09
C LYS A 60 -10.87 3.06 -9.77
N ASN A 61 -10.78 3.39 -8.48
CA ASN A 61 -10.54 4.76 -8.04
C ASN A 61 -9.21 5.30 -8.56
N VAL A 62 -8.11 4.54 -8.40
CA VAL A 62 -6.78 5.02 -8.84
C VAL A 62 -6.61 5.00 -10.36
N THR A 63 -7.41 4.24 -11.08
CA THR A 63 -7.45 4.28 -12.54
C THR A 63 -8.06 5.60 -13.02
N ARG A 64 -9.07 6.09 -12.31
CA ARG A 64 -9.75 7.35 -12.63
C ARG A 64 -8.96 8.56 -12.11
N ASP A 65 -8.43 8.48 -10.88
CA ASP A 65 -7.70 9.55 -10.21
C ASP A 65 -6.51 8.92 -9.45
N PRO A 66 -5.28 9.17 -9.88
CA PRO A 66 -4.11 8.46 -9.34
C PRO A 66 -3.71 8.87 -7.91
N ARG A 67 -4.32 9.89 -7.35
CA ARG A 67 -3.99 10.37 -6.00
C ARG A 67 -4.31 9.32 -4.94
N ILE A 68 -3.39 9.14 -4.00
CA ILE A 68 -3.51 8.13 -2.96
C ILE A 68 -2.90 8.65 -1.65
N GLY A 69 -3.51 8.30 -0.54
CA GLY A 69 -2.98 8.58 0.78
C GLY A 69 -2.78 7.28 1.55
N VAL A 70 -1.74 7.23 2.38
CA VAL A 70 -1.42 6.04 3.18
C VAL A 70 -1.04 6.46 4.58
N SER A 71 -1.56 5.75 5.56
CA SER A 71 -1.18 5.92 6.96
C SER A 71 -0.85 4.56 7.57
N ILE A 72 0.28 4.48 8.26
CA ILE A 72 0.76 3.25 8.88
C ILE A 72 1.20 3.57 10.31
N ALA A 73 0.73 2.77 11.28
CA ALA A 73 1.20 2.83 12.64
C ALA A 73 1.90 1.52 12.99
N ASP A 74 2.93 1.61 13.84
CA ASP A 74 3.61 0.44 14.37
C ASP A 74 2.62 -0.35 15.23
N ARG A 75 2.41 -1.63 14.93
CA ARG A 75 1.48 -2.48 15.68
C ARG A 75 1.89 -2.67 17.14
N ASN A 76 3.15 -2.48 17.46
CA ASN A 76 3.68 -2.62 18.82
C ASN A 76 3.76 -1.28 19.57
N ASN A 77 3.78 -0.16 18.83
CA ASN A 77 3.81 1.19 19.37
C ASN A 77 3.04 2.13 18.45
N PRO A 78 1.72 2.29 18.65
CA PRO A 78 0.88 3.04 17.70
C PRO A 78 1.19 4.52 17.62
N TYR A 79 1.98 5.06 18.54
CA TYR A 79 2.43 6.44 18.49
C TYR A 79 3.59 6.64 17.50
N HIS A 80 4.20 5.57 17.04
CA HIS A 80 5.20 5.58 15.97
C HIS A 80 4.47 5.34 14.65
N MET A 81 4.33 6.38 13.84
CA MET A 81 3.48 6.34 12.66
C MET A 81 4.05 7.14 11.50
N VAL A 82 3.65 6.75 10.30
CA VAL A 82 4.02 7.41 9.04
C VAL A 82 2.75 7.72 8.28
N THR A 83 2.70 8.93 7.71
CA THR A 83 1.69 9.29 6.73
C THR A 83 2.36 9.68 5.43
N LEU A 84 1.76 9.30 4.30
CA LEU A 84 2.28 9.72 3.02
C LEU A 84 1.15 9.99 2.03
N ARG A 85 1.47 10.83 1.07
CA ARG A 85 0.64 11.06 -0.12
C ARG A 85 1.47 10.71 -1.34
N GLY A 86 0.83 10.28 -2.38
CA GLY A 86 1.50 9.93 -3.61
C GLY A 86 0.53 9.77 -4.76
N GLU A 87 1.07 9.22 -5.83
CA GLU A 87 0.30 8.93 -7.04
C GLU A 87 0.62 7.52 -7.52
N VAL A 88 -0.40 6.82 -7.97
CA VAL A 88 -0.22 5.54 -8.66
C VAL A 88 0.32 5.83 -10.04
N ILE A 89 1.53 5.36 -10.32
CA ILE A 89 2.22 5.61 -11.59
C ILE A 89 2.20 4.42 -12.53
N ASP A 90 1.85 3.24 -12.04
CA ASP A 90 1.77 2.03 -12.86
C ASP A 90 0.85 1.01 -12.20
N GLN A 91 0.28 0.14 -13.02
CA GLN A 91 -0.53 -0.99 -12.59
C GLN A 91 -0.01 -2.24 -13.28
N ILE A 92 0.52 -3.19 -12.51
CA ILE A 92 1.21 -4.36 -13.03
C ILE A 92 0.36 -5.60 -12.77
N THR A 93 -0.02 -6.30 -13.83
CA THR A 93 -0.82 -7.53 -13.76
C THR A 93 0.01 -8.75 -14.15
N GLY A 94 -0.60 -9.93 -14.15
CA GLY A 94 0.01 -11.17 -14.60
C GLY A 94 0.86 -11.83 -13.53
N GLU A 95 1.87 -12.56 -13.97
CA GLU A 95 2.70 -13.38 -13.07
C GLU A 95 3.38 -12.58 -11.97
N LEU A 96 3.83 -11.35 -12.26
CA LEU A 96 4.45 -10.50 -11.25
C LEU A 96 3.47 -10.18 -10.11
N ALA A 97 2.22 -9.86 -10.45
CA ALA A 97 1.21 -9.56 -9.44
C ALA A 97 0.83 -10.80 -8.64
N ASP A 98 0.74 -11.95 -9.29
CA ASP A 98 0.42 -13.22 -8.63
C ASP A 98 1.53 -13.65 -7.67
N SER A 99 2.78 -13.52 -8.08
CA SER A 99 3.94 -13.82 -7.23
C SER A 99 4.03 -12.83 -6.06
N HIS A 100 3.71 -11.57 -6.32
CA HIS A 100 3.77 -10.52 -5.30
C HIS A 100 2.77 -10.75 -4.17
N ILE A 101 1.53 -11.16 -4.49
CA ILE A 101 0.56 -11.43 -3.42
C ILE A 101 0.98 -12.63 -2.56
N ASP A 102 1.65 -13.61 -3.13
CA ASP A 102 2.23 -14.71 -2.36
C ASP A 102 3.36 -14.21 -1.45
N LYS A 103 4.21 -13.32 -1.94
CA LYS A 103 5.24 -12.67 -1.12
C LYS A 103 4.63 -11.91 0.05
N MET A 104 3.53 -11.21 -0.18
CA MET A 104 2.80 -10.49 0.87
C MET A 104 2.18 -11.45 1.89
N ALA A 105 1.63 -12.57 1.44
CA ALA A 105 1.12 -13.61 2.33
C ALA A 105 2.22 -14.17 3.23
N LYS A 106 3.44 -14.32 2.70
CA LYS A 106 4.59 -14.74 3.50
C LYS A 106 4.93 -13.71 4.58
N LYS A 107 4.95 -12.44 4.20
CA LYS A 107 5.25 -11.34 5.14
C LYS A 107 4.22 -11.26 6.27
N TYR A 108 2.93 -11.25 5.93
CA TYR A 108 1.85 -10.94 6.87
C TYR A 108 1.28 -12.16 7.57
N LEU A 109 1.26 -13.32 6.92
CA LEU A 109 0.61 -14.54 7.42
C LEU A 109 1.57 -15.70 7.66
N ASN A 110 2.83 -15.57 7.23
CA ASN A 110 3.82 -16.65 7.23
C ASN A 110 3.33 -17.86 6.42
N LYS A 111 2.66 -17.61 5.29
CA LYS A 111 2.16 -18.63 4.37
C LYS A 111 2.86 -18.48 3.02
N ASP A 112 3.19 -19.59 2.38
CA ASP A 112 3.89 -19.58 1.09
C ASP A 112 2.98 -19.15 -0.06
N LYS A 113 1.67 -19.34 0.09
CA LYS A 113 0.67 -18.97 -0.91
C LYS A 113 -0.43 -18.12 -0.29
N TYR A 114 -0.93 -17.17 -1.07
CA TYR A 114 -2.06 -16.35 -0.68
C TYR A 114 -3.32 -17.22 -0.55
N PRO A 115 -3.91 -17.33 0.66
CA PRO A 115 -5.01 -18.29 0.89
C PRO A 115 -6.40 -17.80 0.46
N PHE A 116 -6.53 -16.52 0.09
CA PHE A 116 -7.82 -15.90 -0.17
C PHE A 116 -8.11 -15.68 -1.66
N ARG A 117 -7.42 -16.42 -2.55
CA ARG A 117 -7.67 -16.30 -3.99
C ARG A 117 -9.09 -16.70 -4.32
N ALA A 118 -9.78 -15.88 -5.12
CA ALA A 118 -11.11 -16.19 -5.64
C ALA A 118 -11.00 -16.63 -7.10
N PRO A 119 -11.88 -17.53 -7.57
CA PRO A 119 -11.93 -17.91 -8.97
C PRO A 119 -12.13 -16.70 -9.89
N GLY A 120 -11.33 -16.61 -10.95
CA GLY A 120 -11.39 -15.50 -11.90
C GLY A 120 -10.78 -14.19 -11.42
N GLU A 121 -10.23 -14.16 -10.21
CA GLU A 121 -9.59 -12.96 -9.68
C GLU A 121 -8.31 -12.66 -10.43
N LYS A 122 -8.17 -11.41 -10.87
CA LYS A 122 -6.97 -10.93 -11.53
C LYS A 122 -6.26 -9.95 -10.59
N ARG A 123 -5.11 -10.36 -10.07
CA ARG A 123 -4.32 -9.52 -9.17
C ARG A 123 -3.64 -8.38 -9.93
N VAL A 124 -3.38 -7.28 -9.24
CA VAL A 124 -2.69 -6.11 -9.77
C VAL A 124 -1.84 -5.48 -8.68
N ILE A 125 -0.62 -5.09 -9.06
CA ILE A 125 0.23 -4.26 -8.21
C ILE A 125 -0.02 -2.81 -8.57
N LEU A 126 -0.41 -2.01 -7.59
CA LEU A 126 -0.45 -0.56 -7.72
C LEU A 126 0.92 -0.05 -7.30
N LYS A 127 1.65 0.54 -8.24
CA LYS A 127 2.96 1.12 -7.97
C LYS A 127 2.77 2.59 -7.63
N VAL A 128 3.14 2.97 -6.41
CA VAL A 128 2.91 4.32 -5.88
C VAL A 128 4.23 5.07 -5.77
N LYS A 129 4.26 6.26 -6.34
CA LYS A 129 5.36 7.21 -6.17
C LYS A 129 4.98 8.15 -5.03
N PRO A 130 5.68 8.10 -3.88
CA PRO A 130 5.43 9.06 -2.80
C PRO A 130 5.83 10.47 -3.22
N THR A 131 4.96 11.44 -2.93
CA THR A 131 5.23 12.86 -3.18
C THR A 131 5.45 13.64 -1.89
N ARG A 132 4.93 13.14 -0.77
CA ARG A 132 5.12 13.73 0.55
C ARG A 132 5.06 12.63 1.60
N VAL A 133 6.07 12.57 2.44
CA VAL A 133 6.17 11.59 3.52
C VAL A 133 6.46 12.34 4.83
N ALA A 134 5.74 11.98 5.89
CA ALA A 134 5.97 12.56 7.21
C ALA A 134 5.87 11.45 8.28
N TYR A 135 6.67 11.56 9.33
CA TYR A 135 6.56 10.66 10.48
C TYR A 135 6.41 11.43 11.78
N ILE A 136 5.89 10.74 12.76
CA ILE A 136 5.68 11.28 14.12
C ILE A 136 6.46 10.41 15.10
#